data_8dc48beda134aea5e4cac35b0721ab6c
#
_entry.id   8dc48beda134aea5e4cac35b0721ab6c
#
_cell.length_a   1.000
_cell.length_b   1.000
_cell.length_c   1.000
_cell.angle_alpha   90.00
_cell.angle_beta   90.00
_cell.angle_gamma   90.00
#
_symmetry.space_group_name_H-M   'P 1'
#
loop_
_entity.id
_entity.type
_entity.pdbx_description
1 polymer ?
#
loop_
_entity_poly.entity_id
_entity_poly.type
_entity_poly.pdbx_seq_one_letter_code
_entity_poly.pdbx_strand_id
1 'polypeptide(L)'
;MMDHIMPDIPRIYTAVAEWMACMLFILPVKKRFQKWQTAGIMAAVLLIQSVFLVMTDDIKIYFWIPCMIVAVFLMIVFIYSCCEITFTDAAYFGMIAFVVAEFMASFEWQVVCYFFDEAMTNWWLCRGLFVLIYGAIALILYKILRVHMPKDGKMNISHREYISAGLIAVAVFAVSNMSFLTENTPFSGRYSFEIGNIRTLVDLGGIAILYAHLIQCRELRVRKELER
;
A
#
# COMPACT_ATOMS: atom_id res chain seq x y z
N MET A 1 5.74 24.98 -24.07
CA MET A 1 5.24 23.78 -23.38
C MET A 1 6.12 23.67 -22.14
N MET A 2 5.64 24.12 -20.99
CA MET A 2 6.41 24.06 -19.75
C MET A 2 6.59 22.57 -19.42
N ASP A 3 7.83 22.13 -19.32
CA ASP A 3 8.16 20.80 -18.80
C ASP A 3 7.78 20.77 -17.32
N HIS A 4 6.52 20.43 -17.02
CA HIS A 4 6.06 20.23 -15.66
C HIS A 4 6.70 18.92 -15.15
N ILE A 5 7.88 19.04 -14.58
CA ILE A 5 8.50 17.94 -13.85
C ILE A 5 7.65 17.75 -12.59
N MET A 6 7.00 16.60 -12.49
CA MET A 6 6.21 16.25 -11.31
C MET A 6 7.15 16.08 -10.11
N PRO A 7 6.96 16.81 -9.02
CA PRO A 7 7.80 16.66 -7.82
C PRO A 7 7.60 15.28 -7.18
N ASP A 8 8.60 14.84 -6.43
CA ASP A 8 8.53 13.57 -5.72
C ASP A 8 7.40 13.57 -4.67
N ILE A 9 6.82 12.39 -4.45
CA ILE A 9 5.76 12.21 -3.46
C ILE A 9 6.36 12.44 -2.06
N PRO A 10 5.81 13.36 -1.24
CA PRO A 10 6.31 13.55 0.11
C PRO A 10 6.23 12.26 0.94
N ARG A 11 7.31 11.86 1.60
CA ARG A 11 7.40 10.60 2.34
C ARG A 11 6.36 10.43 3.44
N ILE A 12 5.88 11.53 4.00
CA ILE A 12 4.80 11.51 4.97
C ILE A 12 3.49 10.99 4.36
N TYR A 13 3.22 11.28 3.07
CA TYR A 13 2.03 10.80 2.37
C TYR A 13 2.12 9.30 2.14
N THR A 14 3.29 8.81 1.74
CA THR A 14 3.56 7.36 1.63
C THR A 14 3.37 6.67 2.98
N ALA A 15 3.91 7.22 4.08
CA ALA A 15 3.74 6.66 5.42
C ALA A 15 2.27 6.53 5.84
N VAL A 16 1.47 7.56 5.57
CA VAL A 16 0.03 7.54 5.87
C VAL A 16 -0.70 6.55 4.96
N ALA A 17 -0.32 6.44 3.68
CA ALA A 17 -0.88 5.45 2.75
C ALA A 17 -0.63 4.03 3.24
N GLU A 18 0.60 3.69 3.61
CA GLU A 18 0.98 2.38 4.13
C GLU A 18 0.23 2.05 5.42
N TRP A 19 0.14 3.00 6.33
CA TRP A 19 -0.63 2.84 7.55
C TRP A 19 -2.12 2.63 7.28
N MET A 20 -2.74 3.45 6.42
CA MET A 20 -4.15 3.31 6.04
C MET A 20 -4.43 2.00 5.31
N ALA A 21 -3.55 1.58 4.42
CA ALA A 21 -3.66 0.30 3.73
C ALA A 21 -3.62 -0.88 4.71
N CYS A 22 -2.76 -0.85 5.73
CA CYS A 22 -2.78 -1.86 6.80
C CYS A 22 -4.10 -1.85 7.58
N MET A 23 -4.68 -0.67 7.82
CA MET A 23 -5.97 -0.56 8.52
C MET A 23 -7.11 -1.25 7.79
N LEU A 24 -7.08 -1.33 6.44
CA LEU A 24 -8.09 -2.06 5.65
C LEU A 24 -8.17 -3.54 6.04
N PHE A 25 -7.03 -4.13 6.42
CA PHE A 25 -6.95 -5.53 6.84
C PHE A 25 -7.11 -5.69 8.35
N ILE A 26 -6.61 -4.73 9.13
CA ILE A 26 -6.73 -4.78 10.59
C ILE A 26 -8.20 -4.60 11.00
N LEU A 27 -8.95 -3.64 10.47
CA LEU A 27 -10.29 -3.29 10.94
C LEU A 27 -11.30 -4.45 10.89
N PRO A 28 -11.41 -5.26 9.83
CA PRO A 28 -12.40 -6.34 9.74
C PRO A 28 -12.04 -7.58 10.55
N VAL A 29 -10.77 -7.78 10.92
CA VAL A 29 -10.26 -8.98 11.56
C VAL A 29 -10.34 -8.88 13.10
N LYS A 30 -10.46 -10.04 13.78
CA LYS A 30 -10.44 -10.13 15.24
C LYS A 30 -9.13 -9.59 15.82
N LYS A 31 -9.23 -8.65 16.78
CA LYS A 31 -8.07 -8.03 17.41
C LYS A 31 -7.45 -8.95 18.47
N ARG A 32 -6.12 -8.89 18.59
CA ARG A 32 -5.37 -9.61 19.63
C ARG A 32 -5.48 -8.94 20.99
N PHE A 33 -5.61 -7.61 21.02
CA PHE A 33 -5.58 -6.79 22.22
C PHE A 33 -6.90 -6.03 22.43
N GLN A 34 -7.06 -5.45 23.62
CA GLN A 34 -8.17 -4.55 23.92
C GLN A 34 -8.12 -3.28 23.06
N LYS A 35 -9.27 -2.63 22.89
CA LYS A 35 -9.43 -1.46 22.02
C LYS A 35 -8.38 -0.37 22.25
N TRP A 36 -8.09 -0.03 23.51
CA TRP A 36 -7.12 1.01 23.85
C TRP A 36 -5.67 0.62 23.52
N GLN A 37 -5.31 -0.63 23.78
CA GLN A 37 -3.98 -1.15 23.43
C GLN A 37 -3.78 -1.19 21.92
N THR A 38 -4.79 -1.66 21.20
CA THR A 38 -4.77 -1.66 19.72
C THR A 38 -4.65 -0.24 19.18
N ALA A 39 -5.40 0.73 19.71
CA ALA A 39 -5.29 2.13 19.32
C ALA A 39 -3.91 2.71 19.61
N GLY A 40 -3.31 2.36 20.75
CA GLY A 40 -1.94 2.74 21.09
C GLY A 40 -0.90 2.18 20.10
N ILE A 41 -1.03 0.90 19.73
CA ILE A 41 -0.16 0.27 18.71
C ILE A 41 -0.33 0.97 17.37
N MET A 42 -1.56 1.25 16.94
CA MET A 42 -1.85 1.94 15.70
C MET A 42 -1.17 3.32 15.65
N ALA A 43 -1.29 4.11 16.71
CA ALA A 43 -0.66 5.42 16.81
C ALA A 43 0.88 5.33 16.83
N ALA A 44 1.43 4.38 17.60
CA ALA A 44 2.87 4.17 17.68
C ALA A 44 3.47 3.76 16.31
N VAL A 45 2.81 2.85 15.58
CA VAL A 45 3.28 2.41 14.27
C VAL A 45 3.21 3.56 13.26
N LEU A 46 2.16 4.38 13.26
CA LEU A 46 2.09 5.55 12.39
C LEU A 46 3.28 6.49 12.63
N LEU A 47 3.63 6.75 13.89
CA LEU A 47 4.79 7.59 14.24
C LEU A 47 6.10 6.95 13.78
N ILE A 48 6.31 5.67 14.10
CA ILE A 48 7.54 4.95 13.74
C ILE A 48 7.72 4.93 12.22
N GLN A 49 6.66 4.61 11.47
CA GLN A 49 6.70 4.53 10.03
C GLN A 49 6.91 5.89 9.37
N SER A 50 6.26 6.94 9.89
CA SER A 50 6.46 8.32 9.43
C SER A 50 7.90 8.79 9.65
N VAL A 51 8.45 8.56 10.84
CA VAL A 51 9.84 8.90 11.15
C VAL A 51 10.81 8.13 10.26
N PHE A 52 10.59 6.80 10.12
CA PHE A 52 11.43 5.95 9.30
C PHE A 52 11.48 6.41 7.84
N LEU A 53 10.31 6.65 7.21
CA LEU A 53 10.25 7.05 5.80
C LEU A 53 10.80 8.46 5.58
N VAL A 54 10.56 9.41 6.49
CA VAL A 54 11.14 10.76 6.40
C VAL A 54 12.66 10.72 6.56
N MET A 55 13.20 9.88 7.46
CA MET A 55 14.65 9.73 7.61
C MET A 55 15.33 9.06 6.42
N THR A 56 14.56 8.36 5.57
CA THR A 56 15.06 7.67 4.36
C THR A 56 14.77 8.44 3.07
N ASP A 57 14.42 9.73 3.13
CA ASP A 57 14.04 10.52 1.96
C ASP A 57 15.21 10.74 1.00
N ASP A 58 16.32 11.27 1.45
CA ASP A 58 17.47 11.64 0.61
C ASP A 58 18.52 10.53 0.43
N ILE A 59 18.13 9.26 0.61
CA ILE A 59 19.07 8.14 0.55
C ILE A 59 19.29 7.70 -0.90
N LYS A 60 20.55 7.40 -1.27
CA LYS A 60 20.90 6.83 -2.57
C LYS A 60 20.09 5.55 -2.84
N ILE A 61 19.69 5.36 -4.09
CA ILE A 61 18.81 4.26 -4.54
C ILE A 61 19.23 2.87 -4.06
N TYR A 62 20.54 2.61 -3.95
CA TYR A 62 21.06 1.33 -3.45
C TYR A 62 20.69 1.04 -1.99
N PHE A 63 20.52 2.08 -1.17
CA PHE A 63 20.07 1.96 0.22
C PHE A 63 18.56 2.11 0.35
N TRP A 64 17.91 2.75 -0.62
CA TRP A 64 16.48 2.93 -0.63
C TRP A 64 15.72 1.59 -0.78
N ILE A 65 16.18 0.69 -1.67
CA ILE A 65 15.56 -0.64 -1.85
C ILE A 65 15.54 -1.45 -0.55
N PRO A 66 16.65 -1.62 0.18
CA PRO A 66 16.62 -2.27 1.50
C PRO A 66 15.69 -1.57 2.50
N CYS A 67 15.62 -0.24 2.50
CA CYS A 67 14.70 0.50 3.37
C CYS A 67 13.24 0.18 3.05
N MET A 68 12.86 0.05 1.77
CA MET A 68 11.51 -0.35 1.39
C MET A 68 11.16 -1.78 1.84
N ILE A 69 12.12 -2.70 1.80
CA ILE A 69 11.93 -4.05 2.36
C ILE A 69 11.64 -3.97 3.86
N VAL A 70 12.36 -3.11 4.59
CA VAL A 70 12.11 -2.87 6.02
C VAL A 70 10.73 -2.25 6.24
N ALA A 71 10.29 -1.29 5.41
CA ALA A 71 8.96 -0.70 5.49
C ALA A 71 7.86 -1.75 5.32
N VAL A 72 7.97 -2.61 4.30
CA VAL A 72 7.02 -3.73 4.09
C VAL A 72 7.02 -4.68 5.27
N PHE A 73 8.19 -4.99 5.83
CA PHE A 73 8.29 -5.83 7.02
C PHE A 73 7.60 -5.19 8.23
N LEU A 74 7.75 -3.89 8.44
CA LEU A 74 7.04 -3.15 9.49
C LEU A 74 5.51 -3.21 9.29
N MET A 75 5.01 -3.11 8.06
CA MET A 75 3.59 -3.28 7.75
C MET A 75 3.09 -4.68 8.13
N ILE A 76 3.85 -5.73 7.80
CA ILE A 76 3.54 -7.12 8.16
C ILE A 76 3.49 -7.29 9.68
N VAL A 77 4.51 -6.80 10.38
CA VAL A 77 4.57 -6.84 11.85
C VAL A 77 3.41 -6.06 12.48
N PHE A 78 3.03 -4.95 11.90
CA PHE A 78 1.88 -4.16 12.34
C PHE A 78 0.58 -4.95 12.27
N ILE A 79 0.27 -5.55 11.11
CA ILE A 79 -0.93 -6.37 10.93
C ILE A 79 -0.91 -7.57 11.89
N TYR A 80 0.23 -8.27 11.98
CA TYR A 80 0.40 -9.41 12.87
C TYR A 80 0.22 -9.06 14.34
N SER A 81 0.77 -7.93 14.77
CA SER A 81 0.66 -7.47 16.16
C SER A 81 -0.76 -7.11 16.54
N CYS A 82 -1.53 -6.52 15.63
CA CYS A 82 -2.90 -6.09 15.92
C CYS A 82 -3.94 -7.21 15.83
N CYS A 83 -3.70 -8.24 15.02
CA CYS A 83 -4.69 -9.26 14.65
C CYS A 83 -4.37 -10.65 15.21
N GLU A 84 -5.40 -11.45 15.47
CA GLU A 84 -5.28 -12.84 15.90
C GLU A 84 -5.21 -13.79 14.70
N ILE A 85 -4.14 -13.64 13.88
CA ILE A 85 -3.90 -14.41 12.66
C ILE A 85 -2.52 -15.03 12.65
N THR A 86 -2.25 -15.92 11.69
CA THR A 86 -0.92 -16.50 11.48
C THR A 86 0.03 -15.47 10.86
N PHE A 87 1.34 -15.65 11.06
CA PHE A 87 2.32 -14.77 10.42
C PHE A 87 2.25 -14.84 8.89
N THR A 88 1.95 -16.01 8.32
CA THR A 88 1.78 -16.18 6.86
C THR A 88 0.59 -15.40 6.33
N ASP A 89 -0.55 -15.42 7.06
CA ASP A 89 -1.71 -14.60 6.68
C ASP A 89 -1.40 -13.10 6.80
N ALA A 90 -0.69 -12.70 7.87
CA ALA A 90 -0.28 -11.29 8.04
C ALA A 90 0.68 -10.83 6.94
N ALA A 91 1.63 -11.68 6.54
CA ALA A 91 2.55 -11.39 5.46
C ALA A 91 1.82 -11.27 4.11
N TYR A 92 0.86 -12.16 3.85
CA TYR A 92 0.02 -12.09 2.66
C TYR A 92 -0.78 -10.77 2.60
N PHE A 93 -1.43 -10.40 3.70
CA PHE A 93 -2.16 -9.13 3.79
C PHE A 93 -1.23 -7.91 3.71
N GLY A 94 -0.04 -8.00 4.28
CA GLY A 94 0.98 -6.95 4.19
C GLY A 94 1.43 -6.67 2.76
N MET A 95 1.58 -7.71 1.93
CA MET A 95 1.91 -7.56 0.51
C MET A 95 0.80 -6.86 -0.27
N ILE A 96 -0.46 -7.24 -0.04
CA ILE A 96 -1.60 -6.56 -0.67
C ILE A 96 -1.68 -5.12 -0.17
N ALA A 97 -1.53 -4.88 1.14
CA ALA A 97 -1.53 -3.55 1.73
C ALA A 97 -0.45 -2.66 1.12
N PHE A 98 0.74 -3.20 0.87
CA PHE A 98 1.83 -2.47 0.25
C PHE A 98 1.46 -2.00 -1.17
N VAL A 99 0.94 -2.87 -2.03
CA VAL A 99 0.51 -2.47 -3.39
C VAL A 99 -0.64 -1.45 -3.33
N VAL A 100 -1.56 -1.60 -2.38
CA VAL A 100 -2.63 -0.62 -2.15
C VAL A 100 -2.07 0.73 -1.71
N ALA A 101 -1.05 0.74 -0.85
CA ALA A 101 -0.40 1.97 -0.38
C ALA A 101 0.31 2.70 -1.53
N GLU A 102 1.05 1.98 -2.38
CA GLU A 102 1.69 2.52 -3.57
C GLU A 102 0.66 3.17 -4.50
N PHE A 103 -0.47 2.48 -4.74
CA PHE A 103 -1.57 3.04 -5.52
C PHE A 103 -2.14 4.31 -4.91
N MET A 104 -2.43 4.30 -3.60
CA MET A 104 -3.03 5.45 -2.91
C MET A 104 -2.13 6.69 -3.02
N ALA A 105 -0.84 6.52 -2.74
CA ALA A 105 0.13 7.59 -2.79
C ALA A 105 0.34 8.13 -4.21
N SER A 106 0.49 7.23 -5.19
CA SER A 106 0.70 7.61 -6.60
C SER A 106 -0.52 8.30 -7.20
N PHE A 107 -1.70 7.76 -6.97
CA PHE A 107 -2.95 8.30 -7.53
C PHE A 107 -3.29 9.68 -6.96
N GLU A 108 -3.20 9.84 -5.64
CA GLU A 108 -3.47 11.13 -5.01
C GLU A 108 -2.52 12.20 -5.51
N TRP A 109 -1.22 11.92 -5.48
CA TRP A 109 -0.21 12.89 -5.89
C TRP A 109 -0.36 13.30 -7.34
N GLN A 110 -0.69 12.35 -8.21
CA GLN A 110 -0.94 12.59 -9.62
C GLN A 110 -2.17 13.47 -9.86
N VAL A 111 -3.25 13.20 -9.14
CA VAL A 111 -4.49 14.03 -9.20
C VAL A 111 -4.20 15.45 -8.72
N VAL A 112 -3.46 15.59 -7.63
CA VAL A 112 -3.11 16.92 -7.09
C VAL A 112 -2.21 17.68 -8.06
N CYS A 113 -1.16 17.06 -8.58
CA CYS A 113 -0.25 17.72 -9.50
C CYS A 113 -0.90 18.09 -10.84
N TYR A 114 -1.83 17.28 -11.33
CA TYR A 114 -2.46 17.51 -12.64
C TYR A 114 -3.60 18.51 -12.61
N PHE A 115 -4.52 18.41 -11.65
CA PHE A 115 -5.72 19.22 -11.60
C PHE A 115 -5.60 20.46 -10.73
N PHE A 116 -4.67 20.46 -9.79
CA PHE A 116 -4.59 21.45 -8.73
C PHE A 116 -3.17 22.03 -8.62
N ASP A 117 -2.63 22.50 -9.74
CA ASP A 117 -1.31 23.17 -9.75
C ASP A 117 -1.27 24.32 -8.72
N GLU A 118 -2.39 25.04 -8.53
CA GLU A 118 -2.54 26.04 -7.48
C GLU A 118 -2.57 25.45 -6.06
N ALA A 119 -2.92 24.16 -5.91
CA ALA A 119 -2.92 23.51 -4.60
C ALA A 119 -1.51 23.32 -4.03
N MET A 120 -0.51 23.27 -4.88
CA MET A 120 0.90 23.24 -4.46
C MET A 120 1.30 24.51 -3.72
N THR A 121 0.65 25.63 -4.02
CA THR A 121 0.82 26.91 -3.32
C THR A 121 -0.14 27.09 -2.14
N ASN A 122 -1.29 26.41 -2.15
CA ASN A 122 -2.30 26.50 -1.09
C ASN A 122 -2.28 25.24 -0.19
N TRP A 123 -1.57 25.35 0.92
CA TRP A 123 -1.39 24.31 1.90
C TRP A 123 -2.69 23.65 2.44
N TRP A 124 -3.76 24.45 2.63
CA TRP A 124 -5.04 23.95 3.12
C TRP A 124 -5.77 23.12 2.06
N LEU A 125 -5.72 23.54 0.80
CA LEU A 125 -6.34 22.85 -0.31
C LEU A 125 -5.66 21.49 -0.55
N CYS A 126 -4.33 21.46 -0.57
CA CYS A 126 -3.55 20.23 -0.72
C CYS A 126 -3.90 19.18 0.36
N ARG A 127 -3.96 19.62 1.63
CA ARG A 127 -4.33 18.72 2.73
C ARG A 127 -5.79 18.26 2.69
N GLY A 128 -6.69 19.14 2.27
CA GLY A 128 -8.10 18.78 2.09
C GLY A 128 -8.28 17.70 1.03
N LEU A 129 -7.60 17.84 -0.11
CA LEU A 129 -7.60 16.85 -1.19
C LEU A 129 -6.97 15.53 -0.75
N PHE A 130 -5.86 15.57 -0.04
CA PHE A 130 -5.23 14.40 0.55
C PHE A 130 -6.21 13.59 1.40
N VAL A 131 -6.87 14.22 2.37
CA VAL A 131 -7.83 13.55 3.26
C VAL A 131 -9.02 13.00 2.46
N LEU A 132 -9.52 13.74 1.48
CA LEU A 132 -10.67 13.35 0.68
C LEU A 132 -10.34 12.15 -0.21
N ILE A 133 -9.23 12.19 -0.95
CA ILE A 133 -8.85 11.14 -1.90
C ILE A 133 -8.49 9.85 -1.14
N TYR A 134 -7.63 9.96 -0.11
CA TYR A 134 -7.26 8.80 0.70
C TYR A 134 -8.47 8.19 1.42
N GLY A 135 -9.34 9.04 1.96
CA GLY A 135 -10.57 8.60 2.61
C GLY A 135 -11.52 7.89 1.64
N ALA A 136 -11.71 8.43 0.44
CA ALA A 136 -12.56 7.82 -0.59
C ALA A 136 -12.02 6.46 -1.04
N ILE A 137 -10.74 6.36 -1.36
CA ILE A 137 -10.10 5.10 -1.78
C ILE A 137 -10.21 4.07 -0.64
N ALA A 138 -9.86 4.47 0.58
CA ALA A 138 -9.91 3.57 1.74
C ALA A 138 -11.34 3.06 1.99
N LEU A 139 -12.36 3.90 1.91
CA LEU A 139 -13.76 3.50 2.07
C LEU A 139 -14.22 2.52 1.00
N ILE A 140 -13.88 2.76 -0.26
CA ILE A 140 -14.21 1.89 -1.38
C ILE A 140 -13.56 0.52 -1.16
N LEU A 141 -12.24 0.49 -0.96
CA LEU A 141 -11.49 -0.75 -0.75
C LEU A 141 -11.94 -1.49 0.50
N TYR A 142 -12.22 -0.78 1.60
CA TYR A 142 -12.74 -1.40 2.82
C TYR A 142 -14.07 -2.11 2.58
N LYS A 143 -15.02 -1.48 1.86
CA LYS A 143 -16.30 -2.11 1.53
C LYS A 143 -16.11 -3.37 0.68
N ILE A 144 -15.23 -3.32 -0.31
CA ILE A 144 -14.92 -4.45 -1.19
C ILE A 144 -14.27 -5.58 -0.40
N LEU A 145 -13.22 -5.30 0.36
CA LEU A 145 -12.48 -6.29 1.13
C LEU A 145 -13.33 -6.95 2.22
N ARG A 146 -14.13 -6.14 2.94
CA ARG A 146 -14.98 -6.65 4.03
C ARG A 146 -15.95 -7.75 3.59
N VAL A 147 -16.43 -7.71 2.36
CA VAL A 147 -17.34 -8.75 1.81
C VAL A 147 -16.61 -10.08 1.65
N HIS A 148 -15.32 -10.05 1.32
CA HIS A 148 -14.52 -11.22 0.97
C HIS A 148 -13.60 -11.71 2.11
N MET A 149 -13.44 -10.93 3.17
CA MET A 149 -12.65 -11.34 4.33
C MET A 149 -13.44 -12.29 5.22
N PRO A 150 -12.84 -13.42 5.64
CA PRO A 150 -13.47 -14.29 6.64
C PRO A 150 -13.56 -13.56 7.98
N LYS A 151 -14.64 -13.83 8.75
CA LYS A 151 -14.90 -13.15 10.04
C LYS A 151 -13.79 -13.41 11.08
N ASP A 152 -13.17 -14.57 11.02
CA ASP A 152 -12.05 -14.96 11.88
C ASP A 152 -10.69 -14.40 11.38
N GLY A 153 -10.65 -13.86 10.16
CA GLY A 153 -9.45 -13.32 9.53
C GLY A 153 -8.42 -14.38 9.11
N LYS A 154 -8.66 -15.65 9.40
CA LYS A 154 -7.72 -16.73 9.11
C LYS A 154 -7.97 -17.27 7.71
N MET A 155 -7.11 -16.94 6.78
CA MET A 155 -7.16 -17.44 5.40
C MET A 155 -6.51 -18.82 5.28
N ASN A 156 -5.61 -19.19 6.21
CA ASN A 156 -4.78 -20.40 6.16
C ASN A 156 -4.03 -20.50 4.83
N ILE A 157 -3.41 -19.39 4.44
CA ILE A 157 -2.65 -19.25 3.20
C ILE A 157 -1.52 -20.29 3.15
N SER A 158 -1.44 -21.01 2.04
CA SER A 158 -0.34 -21.95 1.81
C SER A 158 0.95 -21.21 1.40
N HIS A 159 2.10 -21.85 1.59
CA HIS A 159 3.38 -21.27 1.17
C HIS A 159 3.42 -20.89 -0.33
N ARG A 160 2.75 -21.65 -1.19
CA ARG A 160 2.69 -21.36 -2.63
C ARG A 160 1.90 -20.08 -2.92
N GLU A 161 0.75 -19.92 -2.28
CA GLU A 161 -0.11 -18.73 -2.41
C GLU A 161 0.61 -17.49 -1.89
N TYR A 162 1.31 -17.60 -0.77
CA TYR A 162 2.12 -16.53 -0.21
C TYR A 162 3.27 -16.11 -1.15
N ILE A 163 4.02 -17.08 -1.70
CA ILE A 163 5.10 -16.80 -2.65
C ILE A 163 4.55 -16.15 -3.92
N SER A 164 3.41 -16.64 -4.44
CA SER A 164 2.74 -16.06 -5.61
C SER A 164 2.37 -14.59 -5.38
N ALA A 165 1.75 -14.27 -4.25
CA ALA A 165 1.42 -12.88 -3.90
C ALA A 165 2.67 -12.01 -3.74
N GLY A 166 3.73 -12.55 -3.15
CA GLY A 166 5.01 -11.88 -3.01
C GLY A 166 5.65 -11.55 -4.36
N LEU A 167 5.66 -12.49 -5.29
CA LEU A 167 6.18 -12.27 -6.65
C LEU A 167 5.37 -11.19 -7.38
N ILE A 168 4.05 -11.19 -7.24
CA ILE A 168 3.19 -10.15 -7.83
C ILE A 168 3.52 -8.80 -7.23
N ALA A 169 3.62 -8.70 -5.91
CA ALA A 169 3.94 -7.45 -5.23
C ALA A 169 5.31 -6.89 -5.62
N VAL A 170 6.33 -7.77 -5.71
CA VAL A 170 7.67 -7.40 -6.17
C VAL A 170 7.65 -6.94 -7.63
N ALA A 171 6.92 -7.62 -8.51
CA ALA A 171 6.81 -7.24 -9.91
C ALA A 171 6.13 -5.87 -10.07
N VAL A 172 5.03 -5.65 -9.36
CA VAL A 172 4.32 -4.36 -9.33
C VAL A 172 5.26 -3.27 -8.84
N PHE A 173 5.93 -3.48 -7.71
CA PHE A 173 6.89 -2.52 -7.15
C PHE A 173 8.02 -2.20 -8.12
N ALA A 174 8.61 -3.23 -8.75
CA ALA A 174 9.71 -3.03 -9.70
C ALA A 174 9.28 -2.20 -10.90
N VAL A 175 8.10 -2.48 -11.49
CA VAL A 175 7.57 -1.73 -12.63
C VAL A 175 7.18 -0.31 -12.23
N SER A 176 6.48 -0.15 -11.10
CA SER A 176 6.05 1.15 -10.58
C SER A 176 7.23 2.08 -10.29
N ASN A 177 8.37 1.52 -9.89
CA ASN A 177 9.54 2.30 -9.50
C ASN A 177 10.67 2.28 -10.55
N MET A 178 10.43 1.78 -11.76
CA MET A 178 11.44 1.77 -12.84
C MET A 178 11.99 3.16 -13.16
N SER A 179 11.18 4.21 -13.03
CA SER A 179 11.58 5.59 -13.28
C SER A 179 12.71 6.08 -12.37
N PHE A 180 12.85 5.49 -11.17
CA PHE A 180 13.92 5.85 -10.23
C PHE A 180 15.23 5.09 -10.47
N LEU A 181 15.21 4.05 -11.32
CA LEU A 181 16.36 3.16 -11.50
C LEU A 181 17.39 3.67 -12.51
N THR A 182 17.01 4.58 -13.43
CA THR A 182 17.93 5.04 -14.49
C THR A 182 17.61 6.46 -14.97
N GLU A 183 18.62 7.34 -14.97
CA GLU A 183 18.49 8.73 -15.45
C GLU A 183 18.34 8.86 -16.97
N ASN A 184 18.65 7.81 -17.75
CA ASN A 184 18.76 7.84 -19.20
C ASN A 184 17.84 6.86 -19.96
N THR A 185 16.74 6.42 -19.36
CA THR A 185 15.74 5.59 -20.05
C THR A 185 14.56 6.42 -20.54
N PRO A 186 13.77 5.89 -21.52
CA PRO A 186 12.50 6.51 -21.93
C PRO A 186 11.53 6.74 -20.76
N PHE A 187 11.77 6.08 -19.63
CA PHE A 187 11.01 6.15 -18.40
C PHE A 187 11.63 7.09 -17.34
N SER A 188 12.64 7.89 -17.70
CA SER A 188 13.25 8.85 -16.79
C SER A 188 12.41 10.13 -16.66
N GLY A 189 12.65 10.92 -15.61
CA GLY A 189 11.87 12.08 -15.18
C GLY A 189 11.49 13.13 -16.23
N ARG A 190 11.98 13.03 -17.48
CA ARG A 190 11.57 13.88 -18.61
C ARG A 190 10.10 13.68 -19.01
N TYR A 191 9.52 12.52 -18.67
CA TYR A 191 8.13 12.15 -18.95
C TYR A 191 7.36 11.84 -17.67
N SER A 192 7.57 12.61 -16.62
CA SER A 192 7.11 12.29 -15.26
C SER A 192 5.59 12.10 -15.14
N PHE A 193 4.77 12.87 -15.88
CA PHE A 193 3.32 12.66 -15.89
C PHE A 193 2.89 11.37 -16.57
N GLU A 194 3.50 11.03 -17.68
CA GLU A 194 3.22 9.79 -18.41
C GLU A 194 3.63 8.58 -17.59
N ILE A 195 4.77 8.67 -16.93
CA ILE A 195 5.26 7.65 -16.00
C ILE A 195 4.35 7.52 -14.79
N GLY A 196 3.89 8.63 -14.21
CA GLY A 196 2.91 8.62 -13.13
C GLY A 196 1.63 7.89 -13.52
N ASN A 197 1.12 8.12 -14.73
CA ASN A 197 -0.04 7.40 -15.28
C ASN A 197 0.22 5.90 -15.39
N ILE A 198 1.37 5.49 -15.93
CA ILE A 198 1.76 4.09 -16.07
C ILE A 198 1.87 3.45 -14.67
N ARG A 199 2.52 4.12 -13.73
CA ARG A 199 2.66 3.67 -12.35
C ARG A 199 1.29 3.40 -11.71
N THR A 200 0.39 4.37 -11.76
CA THR A 200 -0.96 4.25 -11.19
C THR A 200 -1.76 3.10 -11.83
N LEU A 201 -1.64 2.90 -13.15
CA LEU A 201 -2.31 1.80 -13.85
C LEU A 201 -1.72 0.43 -13.48
N VAL A 202 -0.41 0.34 -13.33
CA VAL A 202 0.29 -0.88 -12.90
C VAL A 202 -0.12 -1.26 -11.48
N ASP A 203 -0.16 -0.28 -10.56
CA ASP A 203 -0.58 -0.48 -9.17
C ASP A 203 -2.04 -0.93 -9.11
N LEU A 204 -2.93 -0.30 -9.88
CA LEU A 204 -4.33 -0.70 -9.97
C LEU A 204 -4.50 -2.12 -10.53
N GLY A 205 -3.74 -2.46 -11.58
CA GLY A 205 -3.68 -3.81 -12.13
C GLY A 205 -3.19 -4.83 -11.10
N GLY A 206 -2.15 -4.48 -10.35
CA GLY A 206 -1.63 -5.28 -9.24
C GLY A 206 -2.67 -5.53 -8.15
N ILE A 207 -3.42 -4.50 -7.75
CA ILE A 207 -4.53 -4.63 -6.80
C ILE A 207 -5.60 -5.59 -7.34
N ALA A 208 -5.98 -5.46 -8.61
CA ALA A 208 -6.99 -6.32 -9.22
C ALA A 208 -6.55 -7.80 -9.25
N ILE A 209 -5.28 -8.08 -9.59
CA ILE A 209 -4.72 -9.43 -9.62
C ILE A 209 -4.65 -10.01 -8.19
N LEU A 210 -4.15 -9.25 -7.22
CA LEU A 210 -4.06 -9.69 -5.83
C LEU A 210 -5.44 -9.89 -5.20
N TYR A 211 -6.41 -9.08 -5.57
CA TYR A 211 -7.80 -9.25 -5.14
C TYR A 211 -8.43 -10.50 -5.74
N ALA A 212 -8.25 -10.77 -7.03
CA ALA A 212 -8.69 -12.02 -7.66
C ALA A 212 -8.05 -13.25 -6.99
N HIS A 213 -6.76 -13.16 -6.67
CA HIS A 213 -6.04 -14.19 -5.94
C HIS A 213 -6.61 -14.42 -4.52
N LEU A 214 -6.97 -13.36 -3.81
CA LEU A 214 -7.61 -13.44 -2.49
C LEU A 214 -8.97 -14.17 -2.57
N ILE A 215 -9.78 -13.88 -3.60
CA ILE A 215 -11.06 -14.58 -3.83
C ILE A 215 -10.81 -16.05 -4.09
N GLN A 216 -9.88 -16.42 -4.95
CA GLN A 216 -9.53 -17.81 -5.24
C GLN A 216 -9.09 -18.57 -3.99
N CYS A 217 -8.23 -17.99 -3.17
CA CYS A 217 -7.78 -18.59 -1.90
C CYS A 217 -8.98 -18.85 -0.97
N ARG A 218 -9.92 -17.91 -0.88
CA ARG A 218 -11.13 -18.06 -0.10
C ARG A 218 -12.02 -19.18 -0.62
N GLU A 219 -12.26 -19.24 -1.92
CA GLU A 219 -13.08 -20.30 -2.53
C GLU A 219 -12.51 -21.70 -2.31
N LEU A 220 -11.17 -21.83 -2.48
CA LEU A 220 -10.48 -23.08 -2.21
C LEU A 220 -10.59 -23.50 -0.73
N ARG A 221 -10.55 -22.55 0.19
CA ARG A 221 -10.77 -22.81 1.61
C ARG A 221 -12.18 -23.34 1.85
N VAL A 222 -13.19 -22.65 1.35
CA VAL A 222 -14.61 -23.06 1.52
C VAL A 222 -14.85 -24.46 0.95
N ARG A 223 -14.30 -24.77 -0.22
CA ARG A 223 -14.40 -26.13 -0.80
C ARG A 223 -13.78 -27.20 0.11
N LYS A 224 -12.55 -26.95 0.62
CA LYS A 224 -11.88 -27.86 1.54
C LYS A 224 -12.62 -28.06 2.86
N GLU A 225 -13.36 -27.07 3.33
CA GLU A 225 -14.20 -27.17 4.53
C GLU A 225 -15.49 -27.98 4.28
N LEU A 226 -16.04 -27.91 3.05
CA LEU A 226 -17.23 -28.68 2.65
C LEU A 226 -16.93 -30.16 2.34
N GLU A 227 -15.68 -30.48 1.97
CA GLU A 227 -15.23 -31.85 1.67
C GLU A 227 -14.80 -32.64 2.92
N ARG A 228 -14.75 -32.00 4.09
CA ARG A 228 -14.41 -32.64 5.39
C ARG A 228 -15.64 -32.99 6.17
#